data_adead2c6c998249dc8b509af9541ee43
#
_entry.id   adead2c6c998249dc8b509af9541ee43
#
_cell.length_a   1.000
_cell.length_b   1.000
_cell.length_c   1.000
_cell.angle_alpha   90.00
_cell.angle_beta   90.00
_cell.angle_gamma   90.00
#
_symmetry.space_group_name_H-M   'P 1'
#
loop_
_entity.id
_entity.type
_entity.pdbx_description
1 polymer ?
#
loop_
_entity_poly.entity_id
_entity_poly.type
_entity_poly.pdbx_seq_one_letter_code
_entity_poly.pdbx_strand_id
1 'polypeptide(L)'
;MTIIIALSIATLIPVVVFFLVRKADAFETGNLRFMVASFIWGITAYFLAAQINPSLIDQGIANHDSLVRFYAPIIEEILKVLIIFYFIRQASFTYFVDGTLFGFAIGIGFAVIENWEYVLANPN
;
A
#
# COMPACT_ATOMS: atom_id res chain seq x y z
N MET A 1 -9.18 25.55 1.77
CA MET A 1 -7.82 25.71 1.23
C MET A 1 -6.83 24.73 1.87
N THR A 2 -6.85 24.60 3.17
CA THR A 2 -5.94 23.70 3.93
C THR A 2 -6.06 22.21 3.54
N ILE A 3 -7.30 21.71 3.37
CA ILE A 3 -7.55 20.30 2.98
C ILE A 3 -6.97 20.00 1.60
N ILE A 4 -7.16 20.89 0.64
CA ILE A 4 -6.65 20.70 -0.74
C ILE A 4 -5.12 20.64 -0.73
N ILE A 5 -4.48 21.51 0.05
CA ILE A 5 -3.01 21.49 0.20
C ILE A 5 -2.56 20.18 0.87
N ALA A 6 -3.23 19.77 1.93
CA ALA A 6 -2.92 18.52 2.63
C ALA A 6 -3.07 17.28 1.75
N LEU A 7 -4.15 17.19 0.98
CA LEU A 7 -4.38 16.11 0.03
C LEU A 7 -3.34 16.12 -1.11
N SER A 8 -2.98 17.31 -1.57
CA SER A 8 -1.93 17.45 -2.60
C SER A 8 -0.58 16.94 -2.09
N ILE A 9 -0.19 17.33 -0.88
CA ILE A 9 1.06 16.88 -0.26
C ILE A 9 1.00 15.36 -0.01
N ALA A 10 -0.11 14.85 0.52
CA ALA A 10 -0.33 13.44 0.79
C ALA A 10 -0.24 12.56 -0.46
N THR A 11 -0.51 13.13 -1.62
CA THR A 11 -0.39 12.43 -2.92
C THR A 11 0.97 12.65 -3.57
N LEU A 12 1.43 13.90 -3.63
CA LEU A 12 2.65 14.26 -4.38
C LEU A 12 3.90 13.63 -3.77
N ILE A 13 4.04 13.65 -2.45
CA ILE A 13 5.23 13.10 -1.80
C ILE A 13 5.40 11.61 -2.10
N PRO A 14 4.42 10.72 -1.86
CA PRO A 14 4.54 9.31 -2.20
C PRO A 14 4.79 9.07 -3.70
N VAL A 15 4.13 9.80 -4.57
CA VAL A 15 4.30 9.65 -6.03
C VAL A 15 5.70 10.08 -6.46
N VAL A 16 6.22 11.20 -5.95
CA VAL A 16 7.60 11.64 -6.23
C VAL A 16 8.59 10.60 -5.74
N VAL A 17 8.42 10.09 -4.53
CA VAL A 17 9.28 9.05 -3.96
C VAL A 17 9.23 7.79 -4.82
N PHE A 18 8.06 7.37 -5.29
CA PHE A 18 7.91 6.25 -6.21
C PHE A 18 8.77 6.41 -7.47
N PHE A 19 8.70 7.57 -8.12
CA PHE A 19 9.50 7.83 -9.32
C PHE A 19 10.99 7.96 -9.03
N LEU A 20 11.38 8.53 -7.87
CA LEU A 20 12.78 8.61 -7.46
C LEU A 20 13.37 7.23 -7.22
N VAL A 21 12.65 6.34 -6.54
CA VAL A 21 13.10 4.96 -6.30
C VAL A 21 13.23 4.20 -7.61
N ARG A 22 12.26 4.36 -8.52
CA ARG A 22 12.35 3.76 -9.84
C ARG A 22 13.56 4.26 -10.63
N LYS A 23 13.82 5.58 -10.61
CA LYS A 23 14.97 6.17 -11.28
C LYS A 23 16.31 5.71 -10.67
N ALA A 24 16.33 5.48 -9.37
CA ALA A 24 17.49 4.99 -8.64
C ALA A 24 17.75 3.49 -8.81
N ASP A 25 16.87 2.75 -9.49
CA ASP A 25 17.06 1.33 -9.80
C ASP A 25 18.27 1.12 -10.72
N ALA A 26 19.42 0.86 -10.11
CA ALA A 26 20.70 0.72 -10.81
C ALA A 26 20.77 -0.52 -11.71
N PHE A 27 19.89 -1.48 -11.51
CA PHE A 27 19.87 -2.75 -12.25
C PHE A 27 18.84 -2.76 -13.39
N GLU A 28 18.07 -1.69 -13.54
CA GLU A 28 16.98 -1.59 -14.52
C GLU A 28 16.01 -2.79 -14.50
N THR A 29 15.87 -3.44 -13.34
CA THR A 29 15.10 -4.66 -13.14
C THR A 29 13.62 -4.37 -12.90
N GLY A 30 13.28 -3.14 -12.46
CA GLY A 30 11.92 -2.74 -12.18
C GLY A 30 11.07 -2.61 -13.44
N ASN A 31 10.32 -3.63 -13.79
CA ASN A 31 9.34 -3.55 -14.87
C ASN A 31 8.24 -2.56 -14.47
N LEU A 32 8.07 -1.50 -15.27
CA LEU A 32 7.08 -0.45 -14.98
C LEU A 32 5.66 -1.01 -14.84
N ARG A 33 5.31 -1.99 -15.65
CA ARG A 33 3.98 -2.62 -15.59
C ARG A 33 3.72 -3.28 -14.24
N PHE A 34 4.71 -4.01 -13.71
CA PHE A 34 4.61 -4.63 -12.39
C PHE A 34 4.68 -3.62 -11.25
N MET A 35 5.46 -2.55 -11.40
CA MET A 35 5.48 -1.47 -10.41
C MET A 35 4.14 -0.73 -10.34
N VAL A 36 3.54 -0.41 -11.48
CA VAL A 36 2.21 0.21 -11.54
C VAL A 36 1.14 -0.73 -11.00
N ALA A 37 1.19 -2.02 -11.38
CA ALA A 37 0.27 -3.02 -10.85
C ALA A 37 0.41 -3.16 -9.33
N SER A 38 1.62 -3.11 -8.79
CA SER A 38 1.91 -3.13 -7.36
C SER A 38 1.33 -1.91 -6.64
N PHE A 39 1.49 -0.73 -7.21
CA PHE A 39 0.91 0.50 -6.68
C PHE A 39 -0.63 0.43 -6.62
N ILE A 40 -1.25 -0.01 -7.72
CA ILE A 40 -2.71 -0.20 -7.79
C ILE A 40 -3.16 -1.26 -6.78
N TRP A 41 -2.39 -2.34 -6.62
CA TRP A 41 -2.68 -3.36 -5.62
C TRP A 41 -2.61 -2.80 -4.19
N GLY A 42 -1.65 -1.93 -3.90
CA GLY A 42 -1.57 -1.24 -2.61
C GLY A 42 -2.85 -0.48 -2.28
N ILE A 43 -3.40 0.25 -3.25
CA ILE A 43 -4.70 0.93 -3.13
C ILE A 43 -5.81 -0.10 -2.89
N THR A 44 -5.84 -1.18 -3.66
CA THR A 44 -6.83 -2.25 -3.53
C THR A 44 -6.75 -2.92 -2.16
N ALA A 45 -5.54 -3.22 -1.68
CA ALA A 45 -5.30 -3.82 -0.36
C ALA A 45 -5.85 -2.93 0.76
N TYR A 46 -5.71 -1.62 0.65
CA TYR A 46 -6.30 -0.68 1.60
C TYR A 46 -7.82 -0.85 1.69
N PHE A 47 -8.51 -0.84 0.54
CA PHE A 47 -9.97 -0.98 0.52
C PHE A 47 -10.43 -2.35 1.01
N LEU A 48 -9.69 -3.42 0.71
CA LEU A 48 -9.98 -4.75 1.24
C LEU A 48 -9.82 -4.79 2.76
N ALA A 49 -8.75 -4.23 3.30
CA ALA A 49 -8.55 -4.12 4.74
C ALA A 49 -9.66 -3.31 5.42
N ALA A 50 -10.08 -2.21 4.79
CA ALA A 50 -11.16 -1.37 5.29
C ALA A 50 -12.51 -2.10 5.39
N GLN A 51 -12.71 -3.16 4.60
CA GLN A 51 -13.90 -4.02 4.69
C GLN A 51 -13.72 -5.18 5.68
N ILE A 52 -12.55 -5.80 5.69
CA ILE A 52 -12.27 -6.96 6.54
C ILE A 52 -12.19 -6.56 8.02
N ASN A 53 -11.49 -5.48 8.34
CA ASN A 53 -11.24 -5.09 9.72
C ASN A 53 -12.52 -4.85 10.54
N PRO A 54 -13.51 -4.07 10.08
CA PRO A 54 -14.76 -3.93 10.80
C PRO A 54 -15.54 -5.23 10.96
N SER A 55 -15.48 -6.11 9.97
CA SER A 55 -16.22 -7.39 10.02
C SER A 55 -15.74 -8.30 11.14
N LEU A 56 -14.48 -8.19 11.57
CA LEU A 56 -13.95 -8.94 12.71
C LEU A 56 -14.58 -8.50 14.03
N ILE A 57 -14.91 -7.22 14.17
CA ILE A 57 -15.66 -6.70 15.32
C ILE A 57 -17.10 -7.21 15.28
N ASP A 58 -17.75 -7.10 14.12
CA ASP A 58 -19.14 -7.50 13.94
C ASP A 58 -19.36 -9.01 14.21
N GLN A 59 -18.38 -9.84 13.89
CA GLN A 59 -18.40 -11.28 14.14
C GLN A 59 -17.96 -11.67 15.57
N GLY A 60 -17.58 -10.69 16.40
CA GLY A 60 -17.12 -10.93 17.77
C GLY A 60 -15.73 -11.57 17.88
N ILE A 61 -14.95 -11.60 16.78
CA ILE A 61 -13.58 -12.15 16.76
C ILE A 61 -12.60 -11.19 17.45
N ALA A 62 -12.81 -9.89 17.27
CA ALA A 62 -11.95 -8.85 17.83
C ALA A 62 -12.78 -7.74 18.46
N ASN A 63 -12.23 -7.07 19.49
CA ASN A 63 -12.71 -5.77 19.94
C ASN A 63 -11.89 -4.66 19.27
N HIS A 64 -12.30 -3.40 19.44
CA HIS A 64 -11.62 -2.27 18.81
C HIS A 64 -10.12 -2.21 19.17
N ASP A 65 -9.78 -2.42 20.43
CA ASP A 65 -8.40 -2.34 20.92
C ASP A 65 -7.51 -3.45 20.34
N SER A 66 -7.99 -4.70 20.36
CA SER A 66 -7.25 -5.83 19.77
C SER A 66 -7.18 -5.74 18.24
N LEU A 67 -8.21 -5.18 17.59
CA LEU A 67 -8.19 -4.96 16.15
C LEU A 67 -7.06 -4.00 15.75
N VAL A 68 -7.00 -2.83 16.37
CA VAL A 68 -6.02 -1.79 16.03
C VAL A 68 -4.59 -2.26 16.34
N ARG A 69 -4.39 -3.00 17.43
CA ARG A 69 -3.05 -3.42 17.86
C ARG A 69 -2.49 -4.62 17.15
N PHE A 70 -3.34 -5.58 16.79
CA PHE A 70 -2.88 -6.89 16.32
C PHE A 70 -3.49 -7.28 14.97
N TYR A 71 -4.81 -7.32 14.87
CA TYR A 71 -5.48 -7.87 13.69
C TYR A 71 -5.29 -7.00 12.44
N ALA A 72 -5.53 -5.70 12.54
CA ALA A 72 -5.43 -4.80 11.40
C ALA A 72 -4.01 -4.77 10.80
N PRO A 73 -2.95 -4.57 11.57
CA PRO A 73 -1.59 -4.59 11.00
C PRO A 73 -1.24 -5.89 10.30
N ILE A 74 -1.62 -7.04 10.88
CA ILE A 74 -1.34 -8.34 10.29
C ILE A 74 -2.10 -8.54 8.98
N ILE A 75 -3.40 -8.21 8.97
CA ILE A 75 -4.25 -8.33 7.78
C ILE A 75 -3.75 -7.43 6.65
N GLU A 76 -3.39 -6.19 6.98
CA GLU A 76 -2.87 -5.24 6.01
C GLU A 76 -1.56 -5.73 5.38
N GLU A 77 -0.63 -6.24 6.16
CA GLU A 77 0.62 -6.79 5.63
C GLU A 77 0.39 -8.05 4.79
N ILE A 78 -0.50 -8.95 5.20
CA ILE A 78 -0.87 -10.12 4.40
C ILE A 78 -1.45 -9.69 3.05
N LEU A 79 -2.39 -8.75 3.04
CA LEU A 79 -3.01 -8.26 1.82
C LEU A 79 -1.99 -7.61 0.89
N LYS A 80 -1.08 -6.80 1.43
CA LYS A 80 -0.02 -6.15 0.65
C LYS A 80 0.87 -7.16 -0.08
N VAL A 81 1.27 -8.24 0.58
CA VAL A 81 2.21 -9.21 0.00
C VAL A 81 1.58 -10.21 -0.97
N LEU A 82 0.25 -10.33 -1.03
CA LEU A 82 -0.42 -11.31 -1.89
C LEU A 82 -0.01 -11.20 -3.37
N ILE A 83 0.12 -9.99 -3.90
CA ILE A 83 0.50 -9.79 -5.30
C ILE A 83 1.95 -10.23 -5.57
N ILE A 84 2.82 -10.16 -4.57
CA ILE A 84 4.21 -10.60 -4.71
C ILE A 84 4.27 -12.11 -4.93
N PHE A 85 3.43 -12.89 -4.26
CA PHE A 85 3.31 -14.32 -4.51
C PHE A 85 2.89 -14.64 -5.95
N TYR A 86 2.06 -13.79 -6.54
CA TYR A 86 1.72 -13.91 -7.97
C TYR A 86 2.93 -13.58 -8.84
N PHE A 87 3.65 -12.51 -8.56
CA PHE A 87 4.80 -12.08 -9.35
C PHE A 87 5.98 -13.05 -9.30
N ILE A 88 6.23 -13.71 -8.17
CA ILE A 88 7.29 -14.71 -8.03
C ILE A 88 7.16 -15.84 -9.08
N ARG A 89 5.94 -16.12 -9.51
CA ARG A 89 5.67 -17.14 -10.53
C ARG A 89 5.92 -16.66 -11.95
N GLN A 90 6.18 -15.37 -12.15
CA GLN A 90 6.47 -14.81 -13.47
C GLN A 90 7.96 -14.98 -13.80
N ALA A 91 8.25 -15.35 -15.07
CA ALA A 91 9.62 -15.56 -15.52
C ALA A 91 10.50 -14.30 -15.46
N SER A 92 9.88 -13.12 -15.50
CA SER A 92 10.58 -11.83 -15.43
C SER A 92 10.90 -11.36 -14.00
N PHE A 93 10.46 -12.10 -12.98
CA PHE A 93 10.75 -11.74 -11.59
C PHE A 93 12.20 -12.06 -11.23
N THR A 94 12.97 -11.05 -10.85
CA THR A 94 14.38 -11.16 -10.51
C THR A 94 14.60 -10.98 -9.01
N TYR A 95 14.14 -11.95 -8.24
CA TYR A 95 14.43 -12.14 -6.81
C TYR A 95 14.26 -10.90 -5.92
N PHE A 96 15.31 -10.64 -5.12
CA PHE A 96 15.28 -9.68 -4.01
C PHE A 96 15.04 -8.23 -4.47
N VAL A 97 15.65 -7.80 -5.56
CA VAL A 97 15.54 -6.41 -6.05
C VAL A 97 14.12 -6.12 -6.52
N ASP A 98 13.53 -7.00 -7.31
CA ASP A 98 12.16 -6.84 -7.78
C ASP A 98 11.16 -6.91 -6.61
N GLY A 99 11.35 -7.83 -5.69
CA GLY A 99 10.53 -7.94 -4.48
C GLY A 99 10.57 -6.67 -3.65
N THR A 100 11.73 -6.04 -3.51
CA THR A 100 11.90 -4.78 -2.79
C THR A 100 11.20 -3.63 -3.50
N LEU A 101 11.40 -3.48 -4.81
CA LEU A 101 10.78 -2.41 -5.61
C LEU A 101 9.25 -2.54 -5.63
N PHE A 102 8.74 -3.75 -5.84
CA PHE A 102 7.30 -3.98 -5.90
C PHE A 102 6.66 -3.84 -4.51
N GLY A 103 7.32 -4.34 -3.47
CA GLY A 103 6.89 -4.14 -2.08
C GLY A 103 6.82 -2.66 -1.70
N PHE A 104 7.80 -1.88 -2.13
CA PHE A 104 7.82 -0.43 -1.94
C PHE A 104 6.66 0.25 -2.68
N ALA A 105 6.42 -0.12 -3.94
CA ALA A 105 5.31 0.42 -4.72
C ALA A 105 3.94 0.09 -4.10
N ILE A 106 3.75 -1.13 -3.58
CA ILE A 106 2.54 -1.53 -2.85
C ILE A 106 2.35 -0.65 -1.61
N GLY A 107 3.41 -0.48 -0.82
CA GLY A 107 3.39 0.36 0.38
C GLY A 107 3.01 1.80 0.09
N ILE A 108 3.54 2.38 -0.99
CA ILE A 108 3.20 3.75 -1.42
C ILE A 108 1.73 3.84 -1.83
N GLY A 109 1.22 2.89 -2.63
CA GLY A 109 -0.18 2.87 -3.04
C GLY A 109 -1.13 2.79 -1.85
N PHE A 110 -0.83 1.93 -0.89
CA PHE A 110 -1.57 1.82 0.36
C PHE A 110 -1.55 3.14 1.16
N ALA A 111 -0.35 3.71 1.33
CA ALA A 111 -0.15 4.93 2.12
C ALA A 111 -0.85 6.16 1.53
N VAL A 112 -0.95 6.29 0.20
CA VAL A 112 -1.66 7.41 -0.44
C VAL A 112 -3.11 7.45 0.02
N ILE A 113 -3.81 6.32 -0.02
CA ILE A 113 -5.22 6.26 0.37
C ILE A 113 -5.39 6.40 1.88
N GLU A 114 -4.53 5.78 2.67
CA GLU A 114 -4.54 5.93 4.13
C GLU A 114 -4.35 7.39 4.54
N ASN A 115 -3.41 8.10 3.92
CA ASN A 115 -3.19 9.51 4.16
C ASN A 115 -4.40 10.37 3.75
N TRP A 116 -5.06 10.04 2.65
CA TRP A 116 -6.27 10.74 2.22
C TRP A 116 -7.38 10.57 3.24
N GLU A 117 -7.62 9.35 3.70
CA GLU A 117 -8.64 9.08 4.72
C GLU A 117 -8.34 9.86 6.00
N TYR A 118 -7.07 9.84 6.44
CA TYR A 118 -6.67 10.60 7.62
C TYR A 118 -6.93 12.10 7.48
N VAL A 119 -6.58 12.70 6.35
CA VAL A 119 -6.81 14.13 6.08
C VAL A 119 -8.29 14.46 6.03
N LEU A 120 -9.11 13.59 5.40
CA LEU A 120 -10.55 13.81 5.29
C LEU A 120 -11.28 13.62 6.62
N ALA A 121 -10.78 12.72 7.47
CA ALA A 121 -11.32 12.53 8.82
C ALA A 121 -10.95 13.67 9.79
N ASN A 122 -9.87 14.40 9.50
CA ASN A 122 -9.36 15.49 10.35
C ASN A 122 -9.20 16.77 9.52
N PRO A 123 -10.30 17.44 9.16
CA PRO A 123 -10.27 18.55 8.20
C PRO A 123 -9.68 19.86 8.71
N ASN A 124 -9.26 19.93 9.95
CA ASN A 124 -8.74 21.15 10.60
C ASN A 124 -7.21 21.20 10.63
#